data_3836c1caaf6e4382b9c2899364315bf5
#
_entry.id   3836c1caaf6e4382b9c2899364315bf5
#
_cell.length_a   1.000
_cell.length_b   1.000
_cell.length_c   1.000
_cell.angle_alpha   90.00
_cell.angle_beta   90.00
_cell.angle_gamma   90.00
#
_symmetry.space_group_name_H-M   'P 1'
#
loop_
_entity.id
_entity.type
_entity.pdbx_description
1 polymer ?
#
loop_
_entity_poly.entity_id
_entity_poly.type
_entity_poly.pdbx_seq_one_letter_code
_entity_poly.pdbx_strand_id
1 'polypeptide(L)'
;IVLAASSLGSLVGLLAGYYRGRADALLMRITDIFQAFPDIVLAIAVAGVLGGGLFNAVLALVATTWTQYARIARSAAIAAKEETYIHAARLSGCGDMRILLLHILPNIAGTLVVTAVLHISIIMMGLAGLSYLGIGVKIPAAEWGAMISEGQKYLQQAPWAVLAPSAVMVAVMMVFNLFGDLLRDLLDPKMRERRAD
;
A
#
# COMPACT_ATOMS: atom_id res chain seq x y z
N ILE A 1 5.10 -0.54 -7.49
CA ILE A 1 4.16 0.38 -6.84
C ILE A 1 4.16 0.11 -5.34
N VAL A 2 3.76 -1.09 -4.89
CA VAL A 2 3.63 -1.45 -3.46
C VAL A 2 4.89 -1.09 -2.67
N LEU A 3 6.07 -1.54 -3.12
CA LEU A 3 7.34 -1.25 -2.43
C LEU A 3 7.62 0.25 -2.30
N ALA A 4 7.39 1.03 -3.35
CA ALA A 4 7.63 2.47 -3.32
C ALA A 4 6.63 3.19 -2.38
N ALA A 5 5.33 2.86 -2.49
CA ALA A 5 4.29 3.48 -1.67
C ALA A 5 4.45 3.09 -0.18
N SER A 6 4.71 1.80 0.11
CA SER A 6 4.90 1.33 1.48
C SER A 6 6.16 1.91 2.13
N SER A 7 7.28 1.98 1.40
CA SER A 7 8.53 2.57 1.92
C SER A 7 8.36 4.06 2.21
N LEU A 8 7.80 4.83 1.25
CA LEU A 8 7.56 6.26 1.42
C LEU A 8 6.59 6.53 2.58
N GLY A 9 5.44 5.86 2.56
CA GLY A 9 4.42 6.04 3.59
C GLY A 9 4.90 5.61 4.98
N SER A 10 5.58 4.45 5.06
CA SER A 10 6.12 3.98 6.34
C SER A 10 7.16 4.93 6.91
N LEU A 11 8.03 5.50 6.07
CA LEU A 11 9.02 6.50 6.51
C LEU A 11 8.33 7.74 7.08
N VAL A 12 7.37 8.30 6.33
CA VAL A 12 6.60 9.47 6.77
C VAL A 12 5.83 9.18 8.07
N GLY A 13 5.13 8.05 8.13
CA GLY A 13 4.36 7.66 9.30
C GLY A 13 5.22 7.39 10.53
N LEU A 14 6.37 6.73 10.35
CA LEU A 14 7.33 6.45 11.41
C LEU A 14 7.86 7.76 12.03
N LEU A 15 8.27 8.72 11.19
CA LEU A 15 8.74 10.02 11.63
C LEU A 15 7.63 10.81 12.35
N ALA A 16 6.43 10.85 11.79
CA ALA A 16 5.28 11.52 12.39
C ALA A 16 4.94 10.92 13.76
N GLY A 17 4.83 9.59 13.86
CA GLY A 17 4.48 8.89 15.09
C GLY A 17 5.54 9.03 16.20
N TYR A 18 6.83 9.01 15.80
CA TYR A 18 7.92 9.11 16.76
C TYR A 18 8.11 10.51 17.31
N TYR A 19 8.25 11.53 16.45
CA TYR A 19 8.54 12.90 16.91
C TYR A 19 7.33 13.61 17.48
N ARG A 20 6.11 13.26 17.03
CA ARG A 20 4.86 13.92 17.46
C ARG A 20 4.89 15.46 17.28
N GLY A 21 3.96 16.17 17.88
CA GLY A 21 3.92 17.64 17.91
C GLY A 21 3.81 18.28 16.53
N ARG A 22 4.65 19.25 16.23
CA ARG A 22 4.58 20.03 14.96
C ARG A 22 4.94 19.21 13.74
N ALA A 23 5.89 18.29 13.85
CA ALA A 23 6.27 17.40 12.75
C ALA A 23 5.13 16.46 12.36
N ASP A 24 4.48 15.86 13.35
CA ASP A 24 3.29 15.03 13.16
C ASP A 24 2.16 15.84 12.51
N ALA A 25 1.84 17.02 13.07
CA ALA A 25 0.79 17.87 12.55
C ALA A 25 1.02 18.25 11.08
N LEU A 26 2.27 18.59 10.70
CA LEU A 26 2.60 18.95 9.32
C LEU A 26 2.50 17.75 8.37
N LEU A 27 3.12 16.61 8.72
CA LEU A 27 3.14 15.41 7.89
C LEU A 27 1.73 14.84 7.71
N MET A 28 0.93 14.83 8.77
CA MET A 28 -0.46 14.36 8.67
C MET A 28 -1.34 15.34 7.91
N ARG A 29 -1.10 16.65 7.99
CA ARG A 29 -1.83 17.63 7.16
C ARG A 29 -1.58 17.40 5.66
N ILE A 30 -0.32 17.09 5.27
CA ILE A 30 -0.01 16.72 3.89
C ILE A 30 -0.75 15.43 3.52
N THR A 31 -0.72 14.42 4.38
CA THR A 31 -1.44 13.15 4.18
C THR A 31 -2.95 13.38 4.00
N ASP A 32 -3.54 14.28 4.80
CA ASP A 32 -4.96 14.60 4.75
C ASP A 32 -5.36 15.31 3.44
N ILE A 33 -4.48 16.16 2.89
CA ILE A 33 -4.71 16.82 1.58
C ILE A 33 -4.84 15.75 0.48
N PHE A 34 -3.96 14.77 0.44
CA PHE A 34 -4.05 13.69 -0.54
C PHE A 34 -5.31 12.84 -0.35
N GLN A 35 -5.70 12.54 0.89
CA GLN A 35 -6.88 11.75 1.21
C GLN A 35 -8.21 12.52 1.14
N ALA A 36 -8.18 13.82 0.92
CA ALA A 36 -9.39 14.60 0.66
C ALA A 36 -10.06 14.22 -0.68
N PHE A 37 -9.31 13.61 -1.58
CA PHE A 37 -9.82 13.13 -2.86
C PHE A 37 -9.98 11.60 -2.84
N PRO A 38 -11.00 11.04 -3.51
CA PRO A 38 -11.07 9.60 -3.75
C PRO A 38 -9.81 9.11 -4.49
N ASP A 39 -9.16 8.06 -3.99
CA ASP A 39 -7.86 7.58 -4.48
C ASP A 39 -7.82 7.38 -6.00
N ILE A 40 -8.86 6.73 -6.56
CA ILE A 40 -8.93 6.47 -7.99
C ILE A 40 -9.10 7.75 -8.82
N VAL A 41 -9.85 8.74 -8.32
CA VAL A 41 -10.07 10.01 -9.01
C VAL A 41 -8.77 10.80 -9.06
N LEU A 42 -8.04 10.85 -7.95
CA LEU A 42 -6.74 11.50 -7.89
C LEU A 42 -5.71 10.79 -8.79
N ALA A 43 -5.71 9.44 -8.79
CA ALA A 43 -4.83 8.66 -9.66
C ALA A 43 -5.11 8.92 -11.16
N ILE A 44 -6.39 9.00 -11.57
CA ILE A 44 -6.80 9.35 -12.94
C ILE A 44 -6.31 10.75 -13.30
N ALA A 45 -6.53 11.74 -12.42
CA ALA A 45 -6.13 13.11 -12.64
C ALA A 45 -4.60 13.23 -12.82
N VAL A 46 -3.83 12.62 -11.91
CA VAL A 46 -2.36 12.64 -11.95
C VAL A 46 -1.82 11.92 -13.18
N ALA A 47 -2.28 10.69 -13.47
CA ALA A 47 -1.85 9.93 -14.65
C ALA A 47 -2.23 10.64 -15.95
N GLY A 48 -3.43 11.25 -16.01
CA GLY A 48 -3.91 12.00 -17.17
C GLY A 48 -3.06 13.24 -17.47
N VAL A 49 -2.77 14.06 -16.45
CA VAL A 49 -1.90 15.25 -16.58
C VAL A 49 -0.48 14.86 -17.02
N LEU A 50 0.04 13.74 -16.54
CA LEU A 50 1.37 13.23 -16.93
C LEU A 50 1.41 12.58 -18.32
N GLY A 51 0.27 12.48 -19.04
CA GLY A 51 0.20 11.97 -20.41
C GLY A 51 0.06 10.45 -20.52
N GLY A 52 -0.31 9.78 -19.43
CA GLY A 52 -0.54 8.34 -19.38
C GLY A 52 0.72 7.48 -19.54
N GLY A 53 0.53 6.16 -19.70
CA GLY A 53 1.61 5.18 -19.78
C GLY A 53 1.95 4.54 -18.45
N LEU A 54 2.64 3.38 -18.49
CA LEU A 54 2.93 2.58 -17.29
C LEU A 54 3.65 3.38 -16.20
N PHE A 55 4.70 4.12 -16.56
CA PHE A 55 5.49 4.87 -15.58
C PHE A 55 4.64 5.94 -14.87
N ASN A 56 3.84 6.69 -15.64
CA ASN A 56 2.97 7.73 -15.09
C ASN A 56 1.82 7.16 -14.25
N ALA A 57 1.28 6.00 -14.64
CA ALA A 57 0.30 5.26 -13.83
C ALA A 57 0.92 4.76 -12.51
N VAL A 58 2.17 4.27 -12.55
CA VAL A 58 2.92 3.89 -11.33
C VAL A 58 3.11 5.10 -10.41
N LEU A 59 3.54 6.24 -10.94
CA LEU A 59 3.71 7.47 -10.14
C LEU A 59 2.38 7.92 -9.53
N ALA A 60 1.30 7.91 -10.31
CA ALA A 60 -0.02 8.30 -9.84
C ALA A 60 -0.51 7.40 -8.70
N LEU A 61 -0.37 6.07 -8.84
CA LEU A 61 -0.76 5.13 -7.80
C LEU A 61 0.13 5.22 -6.55
N VAL A 62 1.43 5.46 -6.70
CA VAL A 62 2.31 5.71 -5.54
C VAL A 62 1.90 6.98 -4.83
N ALA A 63 1.62 8.07 -5.59
CA ALA A 63 1.22 9.36 -5.03
C ALA A 63 -0.11 9.33 -4.26
N THR A 64 -0.98 8.37 -4.52
CA THR A 64 -2.25 8.21 -3.80
C THR A 64 -2.16 7.22 -2.65
N THR A 65 -1.47 6.08 -2.84
CA THR A 65 -1.51 4.96 -1.89
C THR A 65 -0.54 5.09 -0.71
N TRP A 66 0.53 5.91 -0.80
CA TRP A 66 1.51 6.08 0.30
C TRP A 66 0.88 6.58 1.60
N THR A 67 -0.21 7.35 1.49
CA THR A 67 -0.90 7.98 2.63
C THR A 67 -1.49 6.97 3.60
N GLN A 68 -2.00 5.84 3.09
CA GLN A 68 -2.55 4.76 3.91
C GLN A 68 -1.45 4.10 4.75
N TYR A 69 -0.27 3.84 4.14
CA TYR A 69 0.89 3.33 4.86
C TYR A 69 1.40 4.31 5.90
N ALA A 70 1.37 5.62 5.60
CA ALA A 70 1.78 6.66 6.54
C ALA A 70 0.92 6.64 7.81
N ARG A 71 -0.39 6.52 7.68
CA ARG A 71 -1.30 6.44 8.84
C ARG A 71 -1.11 5.16 9.65
N ILE A 72 -0.94 4.02 8.98
CA ILE A 72 -0.72 2.73 9.66
C ILE A 72 0.62 2.76 10.40
N ALA A 73 1.70 3.17 9.73
CA ALA A 73 3.02 3.27 10.35
C ALA A 73 3.05 4.25 11.52
N ARG A 74 2.36 5.40 11.38
CA ARG A 74 2.21 6.39 12.47
C ARG A 74 1.52 5.78 13.69
N SER A 75 0.39 5.14 13.50
CA SER A 75 -0.37 4.52 14.59
C SER A 75 0.45 3.44 15.29
N ALA A 76 1.11 2.58 14.53
CA ALA A 76 1.97 1.53 15.06
C ALA A 76 3.20 2.09 15.78
N ALA A 77 3.84 3.16 15.25
CA ALA A 77 4.98 3.81 15.90
C ALA A 77 4.61 4.50 17.20
N ILE A 78 3.41 5.11 17.26
CA ILE A 78 2.89 5.71 18.51
C ILE A 78 2.71 4.63 19.57
N ALA A 79 2.11 3.51 19.24
CA ALA A 79 1.92 2.40 20.17
C ALA A 79 3.25 1.81 20.63
N ALA A 80 4.16 1.52 19.69
CA ALA A 80 5.47 0.96 20.01
C ALA A 80 6.33 1.88 20.90
N LYS A 81 6.19 3.20 20.74
CA LYS A 81 6.96 4.20 21.53
C LYS A 81 6.63 4.17 23.02
N GLU A 82 5.43 3.77 23.39
CA GLU A 82 4.96 3.69 24.80
C GLU A 82 5.38 2.37 25.48
N GLU A 83 6.01 1.45 24.75
CA GLU A 83 6.46 0.17 25.30
C GLU A 83 7.64 0.32 26.25
N THR A 84 7.65 -0.50 27.30
CA THR A 84 8.65 -0.44 28.40
C THR A 84 10.08 -0.60 27.89
N TYR A 85 10.31 -1.43 26.87
CA TYR A 85 11.66 -1.65 26.33
C TYR A 85 12.20 -0.40 25.60
N ILE A 86 11.35 0.46 25.06
CA ILE A 86 11.77 1.75 24.46
C ILE A 86 12.19 2.73 25.54
N HIS A 87 11.47 2.77 26.65
CA HIS A 87 11.88 3.58 27.81
C HIS A 87 13.23 3.10 28.37
N ALA A 88 13.43 1.78 28.48
CA ALA A 88 14.72 1.22 28.92
C ALA A 88 15.86 1.56 27.96
N ALA A 89 15.63 1.49 26.64
CA ALA A 89 16.62 1.87 25.62
C ALA A 89 17.02 3.35 25.74
N ARG A 90 16.07 4.25 26.01
CA ARG A 90 16.36 5.68 26.25
C ARG A 90 17.20 5.89 27.51
N LEU A 91 16.85 5.24 28.60
CA LEU A 91 17.63 5.31 29.85
C LEU A 91 19.06 4.79 29.69
N SER A 92 19.24 3.82 28.77
CA SER A 92 20.56 3.29 28.39
C SER A 92 21.33 4.20 27.42
N GLY A 93 20.82 5.41 27.12
CA GLY A 93 21.51 6.39 26.26
C GLY A 93 21.36 6.16 24.77
N CYS A 94 20.42 5.32 24.30
CA CYS A 94 20.15 5.14 22.87
C CYS A 94 19.59 6.43 22.25
N GLY A 95 20.23 6.91 21.18
CA GLY A 95 19.75 8.05 20.40
C GLY A 95 18.47 7.72 19.59
N ASP A 96 17.71 8.76 19.24
CA ASP A 96 16.41 8.64 18.57
C ASP A 96 16.45 7.82 17.27
N MET A 97 17.44 8.04 16.40
CA MET A 97 17.56 7.30 15.15
C MET A 97 17.80 5.80 15.38
N ARG A 98 18.58 5.46 16.42
CA ARG A 98 18.82 4.06 16.80
C ARG A 98 17.55 3.41 17.35
N ILE A 99 16.77 4.14 18.15
CA ILE A 99 15.47 3.67 18.64
C ILE A 99 14.52 3.43 17.47
N LEU A 100 14.42 4.37 16.51
CA LEU A 100 13.58 4.25 15.34
C LEU A 100 13.91 3.02 14.48
N LEU A 101 15.19 2.86 14.12
CA LEU A 101 15.61 1.86 13.14
C LEU A 101 15.78 0.46 13.74
N LEU A 102 16.25 0.35 14.99
CA LEU A 102 16.58 -0.95 15.60
C LEU A 102 15.52 -1.46 16.59
N HIS A 103 14.63 -0.60 17.06
CA HIS A 103 13.62 -1.00 18.04
C HIS A 103 12.20 -0.84 17.52
N ILE A 104 11.83 0.33 16.97
CA ILE A 104 10.45 0.57 16.52
C ILE A 104 10.20 -0.08 15.16
N LEU A 105 11.02 0.22 14.14
CA LEU A 105 10.80 -0.28 12.79
C LEU A 105 10.73 -1.81 12.71
N PRO A 106 11.63 -2.60 13.32
CA PRO A 106 11.50 -4.05 13.30
C PRO A 106 10.23 -4.56 13.99
N ASN A 107 9.80 -3.89 15.06
CA ASN A 107 8.60 -4.28 15.80
C ASN A 107 7.30 -4.06 14.99
N ILE A 108 7.24 -2.99 14.20
CA ILE A 108 6.07 -2.70 13.36
C ILE A 108 6.16 -3.29 11.94
N ALA A 109 7.33 -3.83 11.57
CA ALA A 109 7.58 -4.35 10.21
C ALA A 109 6.59 -5.44 9.81
N GLY A 110 6.20 -6.32 10.73
CA GLY A 110 5.20 -7.36 10.48
C GLY A 110 3.88 -6.77 9.99
N THR A 111 3.36 -5.77 10.69
CA THR A 111 2.12 -5.06 10.31
C THR A 111 2.25 -4.38 8.95
N LEU A 112 3.40 -3.74 8.67
CA LEU A 112 3.63 -3.06 7.39
C LEU A 112 3.72 -4.05 6.22
N VAL A 113 4.39 -5.19 6.41
CA VAL A 113 4.51 -6.24 5.39
C VAL A 113 3.16 -6.87 5.09
N VAL A 114 2.37 -7.23 6.11
CA VAL A 114 1.01 -7.75 5.93
C VAL A 114 0.14 -6.76 5.14
N THR A 115 0.17 -5.48 5.55
CA THR A 115 -0.55 -4.42 4.85
C THR A 115 -0.09 -4.30 3.39
N ALA A 116 1.22 -4.36 3.13
CA ALA A 116 1.76 -4.28 1.78
C ALA A 116 1.28 -5.44 0.90
N VAL A 117 1.22 -6.66 1.43
CA VAL A 117 0.73 -7.84 0.69
C VAL A 117 -0.77 -7.71 0.37
N LEU A 118 -1.59 -7.33 1.33
CA LEU A 118 -3.04 -7.13 1.13
C LEU A 118 -3.32 -6.00 0.11
N HIS A 119 -2.50 -4.96 0.10
CA HIS A 119 -2.65 -3.86 -0.86
C HIS A 119 -2.23 -4.21 -2.29
N ILE A 120 -1.54 -5.34 -2.54
CA ILE A 120 -1.24 -5.79 -3.91
C ILE A 120 -2.50 -5.89 -4.74
N SER A 121 -3.56 -6.51 -4.22
CA SER A 121 -4.84 -6.65 -4.90
C SER A 121 -5.49 -5.30 -5.25
N ILE A 122 -5.49 -4.37 -4.31
CA ILE A 122 -6.06 -3.03 -4.49
C ILE A 122 -5.29 -2.26 -5.57
N ILE A 123 -3.96 -2.31 -5.52
CA ILE A 123 -3.09 -1.62 -6.48
C ILE A 123 -3.17 -2.26 -7.87
N MET A 124 -3.28 -3.59 -7.95
CA MET A 124 -3.54 -4.29 -9.22
C MET A 124 -4.85 -3.81 -9.85
N MET A 125 -5.92 -3.74 -9.06
CA MET A 125 -7.21 -3.22 -9.54
C MET A 125 -7.12 -1.76 -9.98
N GLY A 126 -6.37 -0.92 -9.24
CA GLY A 126 -6.12 0.48 -9.61
C GLY A 126 -5.36 0.62 -10.93
N LEU A 127 -4.29 -0.18 -11.13
CA LEU A 127 -3.53 -0.17 -12.38
C LEU A 127 -4.36 -0.66 -13.56
N ALA A 128 -5.10 -1.76 -13.37
CA ALA A 128 -6.01 -2.29 -14.38
C ALA A 128 -7.11 -1.27 -14.74
N GLY A 129 -7.64 -0.55 -13.75
CA GLY A 129 -8.60 0.53 -13.97
C GLY A 129 -8.04 1.68 -14.81
N LEU A 130 -6.81 2.14 -14.51
CA LEU A 130 -6.13 3.17 -15.32
C LEU A 130 -5.86 2.68 -16.75
N SER A 131 -5.44 1.42 -16.91
CA SER A 131 -5.17 0.82 -18.21
C SER A 131 -6.46 0.62 -19.02
N TYR A 132 -7.54 0.20 -18.36
CA TYR A 132 -8.87 0.09 -18.96
C TYR A 132 -9.37 1.42 -19.53
N LEU A 133 -9.08 2.53 -18.83
CA LEU A 133 -9.39 3.89 -19.28
C LEU A 133 -8.40 4.43 -20.34
N GLY A 134 -7.38 3.67 -20.73
CA GLY A 134 -6.40 4.06 -21.73
C GLY A 134 -5.29 5.01 -21.25
N ILE A 135 -5.23 5.31 -19.95
CA ILE A 135 -4.22 6.18 -19.35
C ILE A 135 -3.15 5.40 -18.58
N GLY A 136 -3.29 4.07 -18.46
CA GLY A 136 -2.30 3.17 -17.88
C GLY A 136 -1.32 2.60 -18.90
N VAL A 137 -1.20 1.27 -18.94
CA VAL A 137 -0.33 0.55 -19.86
C VAL A 137 -0.84 0.70 -21.30
N LYS A 138 0.08 1.05 -22.22
CA LYS A 138 -0.24 1.24 -23.64
C LYS A 138 0.02 -0.04 -24.43
N ILE A 139 -0.84 -0.32 -25.41
CA ILE A 139 -0.67 -1.38 -26.41
C ILE A 139 0.65 -1.14 -27.18
N PRO A 140 1.44 -2.19 -27.46
CA PRO A 140 1.11 -3.62 -27.41
C PRO A 140 1.49 -4.35 -26.10
N ALA A 141 1.81 -3.63 -25.02
CA ALA A 141 2.17 -4.28 -23.76
C ALA A 141 0.95 -5.00 -23.17
N ALA A 142 1.12 -6.30 -22.84
CA ALA A 142 0.06 -7.12 -22.28
C ALA A 142 -0.19 -6.72 -20.81
N GLU A 143 -1.43 -6.29 -20.52
CA GLU A 143 -1.91 -5.95 -19.19
C GLU A 143 -3.41 -6.24 -19.13
N TRP A 144 -3.88 -6.78 -18.01
CA TRP A 144 -5.25 -7.29 -17.90
C TRP A 144 -6.32 -6.22 -18.08
N GLY A 145 -6.16 -5.01 -17.56
CA GLY A 145 -7.12 -3.92 -17.76
C GLY A 145 -7.21 -3.45 -19.20
N ALA A 146 -6.06 -3.37 -19.89
CA ALA A 146 -6.02 -3.08 -21.33
C ALA A 146 -6.68 -4.20 -22.16
N MET A 147 -6.42 -5.48 -21.80
CA MET A 147 -7.05 -6.63 -22.47
C MET A 147 -8.57 -6.63 -22.29
N ILE A 148 -9.06 -6.31 -21.08
CA ILE A 148 -10.49 -6.20 -20.80
C ILE A 148 -11.11 -5.06 -21.63
N SER A 149 -10.45 -3.91 -21.69
CA SER A 149 -10.90 -2.76 -22.48
C SER A 149 -11.01 -3.08 -23.98
N GLU A 150 -10.01 -3.77 -24.55
CA GLU A 150 -10.04 -4.21 -25.95
C GLU A 150 -11.09 -5.28 -26.20
N GLY A 151 -11.21 -6.24 -25.26
CA GLY A 151 -12.16 -7.34 -25.37
C GLY A 151 -13.62 -6.89 -25.39
N GLN A 152 -13.94 -5.72 -24.82
CA GLN A 152 -15.29 -5.17 -24.81
C GLN A 152 -15.88 -5.00 -26.23
N LYS A 153 -15.06 -4.69 -27.21
CA LYS A 153 -15.50 -4.54 -28.61
C LYS A 153 -16.09 -5.82 -29.18
N TYR A 154 -15.68 -6.95 -28.61
CA TYR A 154 -16.07 -8.29 -29.07
C TYR A 154 -17.00 -9.00 -28.07
N LEU A 155 -17.55 -8.30 -27.07
CA LEU A 155 -18.30 -8.91 -25.97
C LEU A 155 -19.47 -9.78 -26.42
N GLN A 156 -20.18 -9.39 -27.50
CA GLN A 156 -21.32 -10.15 -28.05
C GLN A 156 -20.89 -11.38 -28.85
N GLN A 157 -19.70 -11.36 -29.47
CA GLN A 157 -19.21 -12.42 -30.36
C GLN A 157 -18.21 -13.35 -29.63
N ALA A 158 -17.42 -12.79 -28.70
CA ALA A 158 -16.35 -13.47 -28.01
C ALA A 158 -16.27 -13.03 -26.52
N PRO A 159 -17.26 -13.37 -25.68
CA PRO A 159 -17.31 -12.93 -24.28
C PRO A 159 -16.09 -13.37 -23.47
N TRP A 160 -15.44 -14.48 -23.87
CA TRP A 160 -14.21 -14.96 -23.22
C TRP A 160 -13.03 -13.97 -23.33
N ALA A 161 -13.03 -13.06 -24.32
CA ALA A 161 -11.99 -12.04 -24.45
C ALA A 161 -11.97 -11.07 -23.24
N VAL A 162 -13.11 -10.88 -22.58
CA VAL A 162 -13.24 -10.10 -21.35
C VAL A 162 -13.17 -11.02 -20.12
N LEU A 163 -13.87 -12.16 -20.16
CA LEU A 163 -13.99 -13.05 -19.00
C LEU A 163 -12.68 -13.72 -18.62
N ALA A 164 -11.85 -14.12 -19.60
CA ALA A 164 -10.59 -14.81 -19.30
C ALA A 164 -9.59 -13.91 -18.54
N PRO A 165 -9.21 -12.71 -19.00
CA PRO A 165 -8.32 -11.84 -18.24
C PRO A 165 -8.92 -11.40 -16.91
N SER A 166 -10.24 -11.18 -16.83
CA SER A 166 -10.93 -10.85 -15.58
C SER A 166 -10.85 -12.00 -14.57
N ALA A 167 -11.09 -13.24 -14.99
CA ALA A 167 -11.02 -14.40 -14.10
C ALA A 167 -9.59 -14.63 -13.58
N VAL A 168 -8.57 -14.48 -14.44
CA VAL A 168 -7.17 -14.59 -14.01
C VAL A 168 -6.82 -13.50 -13.01
N MET A 169 -7.23 -12.26 -13.26
CA MET A 169 -6.99 -11.14 -12.33
C MET A 169 -7.63 -11.41 -10.97
N VAL A 170 -8.90 -11.84 -10.94
CA VAL A 170 -9.61 -12.19 -9.70
C VAL A 170 -8.90 -13.34 -8.97
N ALA A 171 -8.50 -14.39 -9.68
CA ALA A 171 -7.78 -15.52 -9.08
C ALA A 171 -6.46 -15.08 -8.43
N VAL A 172 -5.68 -14.25 -9.11
CA VAL A 172 -4.42 -13.71 -8.57
C VAL A 172 -4.67 -12.83 -7.35
N MET A 173 -5.69 -11.96 -7.39
CA MET A 173 -6.08 -11.12 -6.25
C MET A 173 -6.50 -11.97 -5.04
N MET A 174 -7.25 -13.06 -5.25
CA MET A 174 -7.64 -13.99 -4.20
C MET A 174 -6.40 -14.65 -3.57
N VAL A 175 -5.43 -15.08 -4.37
CA VAL A 175 -4.19 -15.69 -3.87
C VAL A 175 -3.42 -14.70 -2.98
N PHE A 176 -3.27 -13.45 -3.40
CA PHE A 176 -2.59 -12.43 -2.58
C PHE A 176 -3.35 -12.09 -1.30
N ASN A 177 -4.68 -12.05 -1.33
CA ASN A 177 -5.49 -11.81 -0.14
C ASN A 177 -5.35 -12.97 0.86
N LEU A 178 -5.50 -14.22 0.40
CA LEU A 178 -5.31 -15.40 1.24
C LEU A 178 -3.89 -15.48 1.81
N PHE A 179 -2.88 -15.16 0.99
CA PHE A 179 -1.49 -15.11 1.45
C PHE A 179 -1.27 -14.01 2.49
N GLY A 180 -1.88 -12.85 2.30
CA GLY A 180 -1.83 -11.74 3.27
C GLY A 180 -2.48 -12.12 4.61
N ASP A 181 -3.62 -12.80 4.58
CA ASP A 181 -4.30 -13.28 5.79
C ASP A 181 -3.46 -14.33 6.52
N LEU A 182 -2.91 -15.31 5.81
CA LEU A 182 -1.99 -16.31 6.38
C LEU A 182 -0.76 -15.66 7.00
N LEU A 183 -0.18 -14.67 6.32
CA LEU A 183 0.98 -13.94 6.83
C LEU A 183 0.63 -13.15 8.09
N ARG A 184 -0.56 -12.56 8.15
CA ARG A 184 -1.08 -11.89 9.33
C ARG A 184 -1.18 -12.84 10.52
N ASP A 185 -1.77 -14.03 10.31
CA ASP A 185 -1.91 -15.04 11.35
C ASP A 185 -0.57 -15.56 11.87
N LEU A 186 0.44 -15.65 10.99
CA LEU A 186 1.79 -16.07 11.37
C LEU A 186 2.57 -15.01 12.13
N LEU A 187 2.33 -13.73 11.84
CA LEU A 187 3.04 -12.60 12.42
C LEU A 187 2.33 -12.01 13.65
N ASP A 188 1.08 -12.42 13.95
CA ASP A 188 0.34 -11.97 15.15
C ASP A 188 0.80 -12.78 16.39
N PRO A 189 1.46 -12.13 17.37
CA PRO A 189 1.94 -12.82 18.59
C PRO A 189 0.81 -13.41 19.42
N LYS A 190 -0.38 -12.80 19.41
CA LYS A 190 -1.54 -13.24 20.21
C LYS A 190 -2.13 -14.56 19.74
N MET A 191 -1.95 -14.94 18.48
CA MET A 191 -2.39 -16.22 17.94
C MET A 191 -1.45 -17.37 18.35
N ARG A 192 -0.19 -17.08 18.69
CA ARG A 192 0.76 -18.09 19.17
C ARG A 192 0.41 -18.57 20.58
N GLU A 193 -0.04 -17.68 21.46
CA GLU A 193 -0.45 -18.04 22.82
C GLU A 193 -1.70 -18.93 22.84
N ARG A 194 -2.69 -18.68 21.97
CA ARG A 194 -3.91 -19.51 21.85
C ARG A 194 -3.71 -20.92 21.28
N ARG A 195 -2.58 -21.17 20.63
CA ARG A 195 -2.22 -22.52 20.11
C ARG A 195 -1.37 -23.32 21.06
N ALA A 196 -0.89 -22.72 22.16
CA ALA A 196 -0.08 -23.37 23.19
C ALA A 196 -0.91 -23.86 24.40
N ASP A 197 -2.16 -23.41 24.50
CA ASP A 197 -3.21 -23.88 25.42
C ASP A 197 -4.12 -24.92 24.71
#